data_a508c581a6700661e362c2ea1d4c25cc
#
_entry.id   a508c581a6700661e362c2ea1d4c25cc
#
_cell.length_a   1.000
_cell.length_b   1.000
_cell.length_c   1.000
_cell.angle_alpha   90.00
_cell.angle_beta   90.00
_cell.angle_gamma   90.00
#
_symmetry.space_group_name_H-M   'P 1'
#
loop_
_entity.id
_entity.type
_entity.pdbx_description
1 polymer ?
#
loop_
_entity_poly.entity_id
_entity_poly.type
_entity_poly.pdbx_seq_one_letter_code
_entity_poly.pdbx_strand_id
1 'polypeptide(L)'
;IKKGASDRHYITVGRIFVVFLVAITVLAAARDWGLVVLMIGVTASMITQLLPAVLAVTVPMGIRFTKAGVTSGIITGLAASMLTRFYGGEIFPPGWRFDPSFWGLVVNIPVTLIVSRFTTPPDAQAVARIRTALDEEFRRSK
;
A
#
# COMPACT_ATOMS: atom_id res chain seq x y z
N ILE A 1 -5.19 -20.28 -12.34
CA ILE A 1 -6.22 -19.51 -13.07
C ILE A 1 -6.51 -20.30 -14.35
N LYS A 2 -7.71 -20.86 -14.52
CA LYS A 2 -8.11 -21.60 -15.71
C LYS A 2 -8.18 -20.66 -16.92
N LYS A 3 -7.25 -20.79 -17.85
CA LYS A 3 -7.31 -20.12 -19.16
C LYS A 3 -8.55 -20.64 -19.89
N GLY A 4 -9.56 -19.77 -20.11
CA GLY A 4 -10.77 -20.10 -20.86
C GLY A 4 -12.09 -20.14 -20.05
N ALA A 5 -12.10 -19.64 -18.82
CA ALA A 5 -13.36 -19.46 -18.10
C ALA A 5 -14.14 -18.26 -18.66
N SER A 6 -15.48 -18.41 -18.82
CA SER A 6 -16.33 -17.33 -19.33
C SER A 6 -16.39 -16.16 -18.35
N ASP A 7 -16.60 -14.93 -18.85
CA ASP A 7 -16.73 -13.71 -18.03
C ASP A 7 -17.79 -13.85 -16.92
N ARG A 8 -18.87 -14.57 -17.19
CA ARG A 8 -19.89 -14.90 -16.19
C ARG A 8 -19.34 -15.68 -15.01
N HIS A 9 -18.38 -16.59 -15.25
CA HIS A 9 -17.76 -17.37 -14.16
C HIS A 9 -16.95 -16.46 -13.23
N TYR A 10 -16.15 -15.55 -13.79
CA TYR A 10 -15.37 -14.60 -12.98
C TYR A 10 -16.27 -13.66 -12.19
N ILE A 11 -17.35 -13.16 -12.79
CA ILE A 11 -18.32 -12.30 -12.10
C ILE A 11 -18.99 -13.06 -10.94
N THR A 12 -19.38 -14.32 -11.16
CA THR A 12 -20.03 -15.13 -10.13
C THR A 12 -19.08 -15.44 -8.98
N VAL A 13 -17.84 -15.85 -9.29
CA VAL A 13 -16.80 -16.09 -8.27
C VAL A 13 -16.50 -14.82 -7.47
N GLY A 14 -16.38 -13.67 -8.16
CA GLY A 14 -16.19 -12.38 -7.51
C GLY A 14 -17.33 -12.02 -6.56
N ARG A 15 -18.58 -12.23 -6.97
CA ARG A 15 -19.75 -11.97 -6.10
C ARG A 15 -19.78 -12.89 -4.88
N ILE A 16 -19.53 -14.18 -5.05
CA ILE A 16 -19.46 -15.13 -3.94
C ILE A 16 -18.35 -14.73 -2.96
N PHE A 17 -17.18 -14.35 -3.49
CA PHE A 17 -16.06 -13.90 -2.66
C PHE A 17 -16.38 -12.63 -1.86
N VAL A 18 -17.03 -11.64 -2.49
CA VAL A 18 -17.47 -10.41 -1.80
C VAL A 18 -18.49 -10.72 -0.70
N VAL A 19 -19.51 -11.56 -0.99
CA VAL A 19 -20.51 -11.97 0.01
C VAL A 19 -19.84 -12.68 1.18
N PHE A 20 -18.89 -13.57 0.92
CA PHE A 20 -18.12 -14.26 1.95
C PHE A 20 -17.30 -13.30 2.81
N LEU A 21 -16.60 -12.35 2.20
CA LEU A 21 -15.85 -11.31 2.94
C LEU A 21 -16.76 -10.44 3.80
N VAL A 22 -17.92 -10.01 3.26
CA VAL A 22 -18.89 -9.23 4.02
C VAL A 22 -19.42 -10.03 5.21
N ALA A 23 -19.77 -11.30 5.01
CA ALA A 23 -20.24 -12.16 6.09
C ALA A 23 -19.20 -12.31 7.23
N ILE A 24 -17.93 -12.55 6.87
CA ILE A 24 -16.83 -12.63 7.85
C ILE A 24 -16.68 -11.29 8.58
N THR A 25 -16.73 -10.17 7.88
CA THR A 25 -16.57 -8.83 8.46
C THR A 25 -17.71 -8.54 9.44
N VAL A 26 -18.95 -8.86 9.09
CA VAL A 26 -20.12 -8.68 9.95
C VAL A 26 -20.02 -9.56 11.19
N LEU A 27 -19.64 -10.83 11.05
CA LEU A 27 -19.46 -11.75 12.18
C LEU A 27 -18.34 -11.29 13.11
N ALA A 28 -17.22 -10.79 12.55
CA ALA A 28 -16.13 -10.24 13.33
C ALA A 28 -16.56 -8.96 14.07
N ALA A 29 -17.28 -8.06 13.40
CA ALA A 29 -17.78 -6.83 13.97
C ALA A 29 -18.81 -7.07 15.10
N ALA A 30 -19.64 -8.10 14.96
CA ALA A 30 -20.64 -8.46 15.97
C ALA A 30 -20.04 -9.00 17.29
N ARG A 31 -18.79 -9.47 17.23
CA ARG A 31 -18.11 -10.02 18.42
C ARG A 31 -17.29 -9.00 19.20
N ASP A 32 -16.62 -8.08 18.52
CA ASP A 32 -15.75 -7.12 19.22
C ASP A 32 -15.51 -5.87 18.37
N TRP A 33 -15.94 -4.70 18.86
CA TRP A 33 -15.68 -3.40 18.23
C TRP A 33 -14.17 -3.09 18.13
N GLY A 34 -13.36 -3.58 19.07
CA GLY A 34 -11.91 -3.43 19.05
C GLY A 34 -11.28 -4.05 17.83
N LEU A 35 -11.81 -5.16 17.35
CA LEU A 35 -11.33 -5.85 16.15
C LEU A 35 -11.62 -5.04 14.87
N VAL A 36 -12.76 -4.35 14.82
CA VAL A 36 -13.11 -3.46 13.69
C VAL A 36 -12.15 -2.29 13.62
N VAL A 37 -11.90 -1.63 14.75
CA VAL A 37 -10.95 -0.51 14.84
C VAL A 37 -9.54 -0.96 14.47
N LEU A 38 -9.13 -2.15 14.91
CA LEU A 38 -7.85 -2.74 14.52
C LEU A 38 -7.77 -2.94 13.00
N MET A 39 -8.78 -3.52 12.38
CA MET A 39 -8.82 -3.76 10.93
C MET A 39 -8.75 -2.47 10.12
N ILE A 40 -9.53 -1.45 10.52
CA ILE A 40 -9.47 -0.12 9.88
C ILE A 40 -8.07 0.46 9.98
N GLY A 41 -7.46 0.40 11.15
CA GLY A 41 -6.11 0.91 11.36
C GLY A 41 -5.03 0.16 10.58
N VAL A 42 -5.15 -1.17 10.44
CA VAL A 42 -4.25 -1.97 9.59
C VAL A 42 -4.40 -1.58 8.13
N THR A 43 -5.64 -1.45 7.64
CA THR A 43 -5.93 -1.04 6.26
C THR A 43 -5.37 0.37 5.97
N ALA A 44 -5.60 1.33 6.88
CA ALA A 44 -5.05 2.67 6.76
C ALA A 44 -3.52 2.65 6.70
N SER A 45 -2.87 1.83 7.54
CA SER A 45 -1.42 1.66 7.50
C SER A 45 -0.93 1.12 6.16
N MET A 46 -1.61 0.13 5.58
CA MET A 46 -1.25 -0.43 4.27
C MET A 46 -1.34 0.62 3.16
N ILE A 47 -2.44 1.37 3.11
CA ILE A 47 -2.67 2.42 2.10
C ILE A 47 -1.61 3.52 2.23
N THR A 48 -1.30 3.94 3.45
CA THR A 48 -0.31 5.00 3.71
C THR A 48 1.09 4.59 3.25
N GLN A 49 1.46 3.31 3.35
CA GLN A 49 2.76 2.83 2.88
C GLN A 49 2.92 2.87 1.35
N LEU A 50 1.84 3.02 0.59
CA LEU A 50 1.92 3.20 -0.87
C LEU A 50 2.29 4.64 -1.27
N LEU A 51 2.23 5.60 -0.34
CA LEU A 51 2.48 7.02 -0.62
C LEU A 51 3.80 7.27 -1.36
N PRO A 52 4.96 6.72 -0.96
CA PRO A 52 6.21 6.94 -1.69
C PRO A 52 6.17 6.40 -3.11
N ALA A 53 5.48 5.28 -3.35
CA ALA A 53 5.30 4.71 -4.68
C ALA A 53 4.46 5.61 -5.59
N VAL A 54 3.36 6.16 -5.06
CA VAL A 54 2.49 7.11 -5.78
C VAL A 54 3.26 8.40 -6.09
N LEU A 55 3.98 8.96 -5.12
CA LEU A 55 4.80 10.15 -5.31
C LEU A 55 5.89 9.94 -6.37
N ALA A 56 6.49 8.75 -6.42
CA ALA A 56 7.50 8.40 -7.41
C ALA A 56 6.98 8.48 -8.85
N VAL A 57 5.70 8.20 -9.07
CA VAL A 57 5.07 8.21 -10.40
C VAL A 57 4.50 9.58 -10.73
N THR A 58 3.89 10.27 -9.75
CA THR A 58 3.14 11.51 -9.99
C THR A 58 4.00 12.76 -9.95
N VAL A 59 5.07 12.79 -9.15
CA VAL A 59 5.89 13.98 -8.97
C VAL A 59 7.27 13.79 -9.59
N PRO A 60 7.69 14.65 -10.53
CA PRO A 60 9.01 14.60 -11.16
C PRO A 60 10.07 15.16 -10.20
N MET A 61 10.34 14.47 -9.10
CA MET A 61 11.29 14.92 -8.07
C MET A 61 12.77 14.75 -8.44
N GLY A 62 13.10 14.23 -9.63
CA GLY A 62 14.50 13.91 -9.99
C GLY A 62 15.10 12.74 -9.18
N ILE A 63 14.37 12.20 -8.22
CA ILE A 63 14.78 11.05 -7.41
C ILE A 63 14.45 9.78 -8.17
N ARG A 64 15.43 8.90 -8.31
CA ARG A 64 15.24 7.61 -8.98
C ARG A 64 14.73 6.59 -7.99
N PHE A 65 13.45 6.30 -8.05
CA PHE A 65 12.86 5.20 -7.28
C PHE A 65 13.04 3.90 -8.05
N THR A 66 13.49 2.86 -7.36
CA THR A 66 13.65 1.52 -7.94
C THR A 66 12.57 0.59 -7.42
N LYS A 67 12.25 -0.45 -8.19
CA LYS A 67 11.28 -1.47 -7.78
C LYS A 67 11.66 -2.09 -6.43
N ALA A 68 12.94 -2.43 -6.26
CA ALA A 68 13.44 -3.00 -5.01
C ALA A 68 13.33 -2.01 -3.84
N GLY A 69 13.67 -0.73 -4.07
CA GLY A 69 13.56 0.32 -3.05
C GLY A 69 12.13 0.49 -2.56
N VAL A 70 11.18 0.64 -3.47
CA VAL A 70 9.75 0.79 -3.12
C VAL A 70 9.23 -0.44 -2.38
N THR A 71 9.53 -1.65 -2.87
CA THR A 71 9.07 -2.88 -2.22
C THR A 71 9.64 -3.04 -0.81
N SER A 72 10.94 -2.81 -0.62
CA SER A 72 11.57 -2.88 0.70
C SER A 72 11.03 -1.81 1.66
N GLY A 73 10.81 -0.59 1.16
CA GLY A 73 10.19 0.49 1.93
C GLY A 73 8.78 0.14 2.42
N ILE A 74 7.93 -0.41 1.54
CA ILE A 74 6.58 -0.85 1.91
C ILE A 74 6.63 -1.94 2.99
N ILE A 75 7.48 -2.95 2.82
CA ILE A 75 7.59 -4.07 3.77
C ILE A 75 8.07 -3.57 5.14
N THR A 76 9.14 -2.76 5.18
CA THR A 76 9.69 -2.26 6.44
C THR A 76 8.78 -1.22 7.09
N GLY A 77 8.13 -0.37 6.30
CA GLY A 77 7.15 0.59 6.79
C GLY A 77 5.91 -0.08 7.38
N LEU A 78 5.41 -1.15 6.73
CA LEU A 78 4.31 -1.93 7.27
C LEU A 78 4.70 -2.63 8.57
N ALA A 79 5.88 -3.25 8.63
CA ALA A 79 6.40 -3.86 9.84
C ALA A 79 6.52 -2.84 10.99
N ALA A 80 7.06 -1.66 10.73
CA ALA A 80 7.15 -0.58 11.70
C ALA A 80 5.77 -0.10 12.19
N SER A 81 4.79 0.05 11.28
CA SER A 81 3.40 0.37 11.64
C SER A 81 2.79 -0.68 12.56
N MET A 82 3.00 -1.96 12.27
CA MET A 82 2.49 -3.05 13.11
C MET A 82 3.15 -3.07 14.48
N LEU A 83 4.48 -2.96 14.54
CA LEU A 83 5.22 -2.88 15.79
C LEU A 83 4.73 -1.71 16.66
N THR A 84 4.57 -0.54 16.06
CA THR A 84 4.08 0.65 16.77
C THR A 84 2.64 0.49 17.25
N ARG A 85 1.79 -0.21 16.49
CA ARG A 85 0.42 -0.48 16.87
C ARG A 85 0.31 -1.35 18.13
N PHE A 86 1.14 -2.37 18.23
CA PHE A 86 1.10 -3.31 19.35
C PHE A 86 1.92 -2.85 20.55
N TYR A 87 3.05 -2.20 20.32
CA TYR A 87 4.02 -1.84 21.37
C TYR A 87 4.22 -0.33 21.52
N GLY A 88 3.62 0.51 20.70
CA GLY A 88 3.85 1.96 20.70
C GLY A 88 3.52 2.66 22.03
N GLY A 89 2.58 2.09 22.81
CA GLY A 89 2.25 2.58 24.13
C GLY A 89 3.39 2.42 25.15
N GLU A 90 4.26 1.43 24.94
CA GLU A 90 5.43 1.14 25.79
C GLU A 90 6.69 1.85 25.29
N ILE A 91 6.82 2.00 23.96
CA ILE A 91 8.02 2.56 23.31
C ILE A 91 8.02 4.10 23.34
N PHE A 92 6.86 4.72 23.15
CA PHE A 92 6.76 6.17 23.01
C PHE A 92 6.12 6.85 24.22
N PRO A 93 6.69 7.98 24.71
CA PRO A 93 6.07 8.78 25.74
C PRO A 93 4.72 9.35 25.25
N PRO A 94 3.80 9.73 26.17
CA PRO A 94 2.43 10.15 25.83
C PRO A 94 2.32 11.24 24.75
N GLY A 95 3.28 12.17 24.70
CA GLY A 95 3.30 13.26 23.71
C GLY A 95 3.73 12.85 22.30
N TRP A 96 4.24 11.64 22.11
CA TRP A 96 4.75 11.12 20.84
C TRP A 96 3.91 9.96 20.26
N ARG A 97 2.71 9.78 20.78
CA ARG A 97 1.77 8.73 20.35
C ARG A 97 1.00 9.14 19.09
N PHE A 98 1.74 9.29 18.00
CA PHE A 98 1.14 9.46 16.66
C PHE A 98 0.52 8.17 16.15
N ASP A 99 -0.32 8.29 15.12
CA ASP A 99 -0.88 7.11 14.46
C ASP A 99 0.24 6.16 13.98
N PRO A 100 0.08 4.85 14.16
CA PRO A 100 1.08 3.87 13.71
C PRO A 100 1.48 3.98 12.24
N SER A 101 0.56 4.42 11.37
CA SER A 101 0.84 4.62 9.95
C SER A 101 1.90 5.71 9.71
N PHE A 102 1.93 6.73 10.55
CA PHE A 102 2.93 7.80 10.50
C PHE A 102 4.34 7.24 10.75
N TRP A 103 4.52 6.44 11.79
CA TRP A 103 5.81 5.82 12.08
C TRP A 103 6.26 4.85 10.99
N GLY A 104 5.31 4.10 10.42
CA GLY A 104 5.58 3.30 9.25
C GLY A 104 6.10 4.13 8.07
N LEU A 105 5.51 5.31 7.83
CA LEU A 105 5.95 6.20 6.76
C LEU A 105 7.34 6.81 7.02
N VAL A 106 7.62 7.17 8.27
CA VAL A 106 8.94 7.66 8.70
C VAL A 106 10.05 6.62 8.44
N VAL A 107 9.76 5.33 8.52
CA VAL A 107 10.70 4.26 8.19
C VAL A 107 10.72 3.97 6.68
N ASN A 108 9.55 3.94 6.05
CA ASN A 108 9.39 3.62 4.62
C ASN A 108 10.19 4.57 3.72
N ILE A 109 10.04 5.88 3.92
CA ILE A 109 10.68 6.88 3.03
C ILE A 109 12.21 6.73 3.02
N PRO A 110 12.94 6.73 4.15
CA PRO A 110 14.38 6.56 4.15
C PRO A 110 14.82 5.22 3.56
N VAL A 111 14.14 4.12 3.88
CA VAL A 111 14.48 2.79 3.35
C VAL A 111 14.30 2.77 1.84
N THR A 112 13.18 3.30 1.32
CA THR A 112 12.94 3.41 -0.12
C THR A 112 14.07 4.19 -0.81
N LEU A 113 14.49 5.32 -0.25
CA LEU A 113 15.54 6.17 -0.84
C LEU A 113 16.91 5.48 -0.79
N ILE A 114 17.27 4.91 0.37
CA ILE A 114 18.56 4.23 0.57
C ILE A 114 18.66 3.03 -0.37
N VAL A 115 17.68 2.14 -0.37
CA VAL A 115 17.71 0.95 -1.23
C VAL A 115 17.67 1.33 -2.72
N SER A 116 16.91 2.36 -3.08
CA SER A 116 16.88 2.86 -4.46
C SER A 116 18.23 3.39 -4.94
N ARG A 117 19.05 3.90 -4.03
CA ARG A 117 20.40 4.39 -4.36
C ARG A 117 21.37 3.25 -4.72
N PHE A 118 21.17 2.07 -4.11
CA PHE A 118 22.04 0.90 -4.30
C PHE A 118 21.50 -0.11 -5.32
N THR A 119 20.34 0.13 -5.88
CA THR A 119 19.70 -0.81 -6.84
C THR A 119 19.57 -0.19 -8.22
N THR A 120 19.52 -1.07 -9.23
CA THR A 120 19.44 -0.65 -10.64
C THR A 120 18.13 0.06 -10.92
N PRO A 121 18.18 1.21 -11.60
CA PRO A 121 16.97 1.95 -11.98
C PRO A 121 16.09 1.12 -12.92
N PRO A 122 14.77 1.38 -12.95
CA PRO A 122 13.86 0.72 -13.87
C PRO A 122 14.24 1.07 -15.32
N ASP A 123 13.91 0.16 -16.25
CA ASP A 123 14.15 0.35 -17.67
C ASP A 123 13.49 1.64 -18.18
N ALA A 124 14.28 2.51 -18.77
CA ALA A 124 13.83 3.79 -19.29
C ALA A 124 12.71 3.64 -20.34
N GLN A 125 12.74 2.56 -21.14
CA GLN A 125 11.70 2.28 -22.12
C GLN A 125 10.37 1.92 -21.46
N ALA A 126 10.39 1.13 -20.38
CA ALA A 126 9.19 0.78 -19.62
C ALA A 126 8.56 2.02 -18.97
N VAL A 127 9.38 2.89 -18.40
CA VAL A 127 8.91 4.16 -17.80
C VAL A 127 8.30 5.09 -18.87
N ALA A 128 8.94 5.20 -20.04
CA ALA A 128 8.43 6.02 -21.14
C ALA A 128 7.06 5.52 -21.62
N ARG A 129 6.87 4.20 -21.79
CA ARG A 129 5.58 3.62 -22.20
C ARG A 129 4.46 3.95 -21.21
N ILE A 130 4.72 3.85 -19.91
CA ILE A 130 3.73 4.16 -18.87
C ILE A 130 3.36 5.65 -18.92
N ARG A 131 4.34 6.53 -19.05
CA ARG A 131 4.08 7.99 -19.18
C ARG A 131 3.24 8.32 -20.39
N THR A 132 3.58 7.77 -21.55
CA THR A 132 2.80 7.99 -22.77
C THR A 132 1.35 7.53 -22.62
N ALA A 133 1.13 6.34 -22.01
CA ALA A 133 -0.20 5.82 -21.76
C ALA A 133 -1.00 6.71 -20.80
N LEU A 134 -0.38 7.24 -19.75
CA LEU A 134 -1.01 8.17 -18.83
C LEU A 134 -1.37 9.50 -19.50
N ASP A 135 -0.46 10.06 -20.29
CA ASP A 135 -0.69 11.32 -21.02
C ASP A 135 -1.82 11.19 -22.05
N GLU A 136 -1.94 10.04 -22.71
CA GLU A 136 -3.04 9.74 -23.63
C GLU A 136 -4.39 9.66 -22.88
N GLU A 137 -4.43 9.01 -21.72
CA GLU A 137 -5.63 8.90 -20.91
C GLU A 137 -6.08 10.25 -20.38
N PHE A 138 -5.17 11.07 -19.88
CA PHE A 138 -5.46 12.45 -19.47
C PHE A 138 -5.94 13.36 -20.60
N ARG A 139 -5.49 13.12 -21.83
CA ARG A 139 -5.99 13.87 -23.01
C ARG A 139 -7.40 13.44 -23.40
N ARG A 140 -7.75 12.16 -23.22
CA ARG A 140 -9.11 11.66 -23.51
C ARG A 140 -10.15 12.09 -22.49
N SER A 141 -9.73 12.40 -21.26
CA SER A 141 -10.62 12.79 -20.18
C SER A 141 -10.99 14.29 -20.16
N LYS A 142 -10.38 15.09 -21.07
CA LYS A 142 -10.69 16.51 -21.29
C LYS A 142 -11.61 16.70 -22.49
#